data_9a01dc0f6f92109dff71d8b107df02ce
#
_entry.id   9a01dc0f6f92109dff71d8b107df02ce
#
_cell.length_a   1.000
_cell.length_b   1.000
_cell.length_c   1.000
_cell.angle_alpha   90.00
_cell.angle_beta   90.00
_cell.angle_gamma   90.00
#
_symmetry.space_group_name_H-M   'P 1'
#
loop_
_entity.id
_entity.type
_entity.pdbx_description
1 polymer ?
#
loop_
_entity_poly.entity_id
_entity_poly.type
_entity_poly.pdbx_seq_one_letter_code
_entity_poly.pdbx_strand_id
1 'polypeptide(L)'
;MQPKTLLQYFEWYLPADAGHWKRAAAHAAHLRQAGFTGVWLPPAYKGAAGRNDVGYGVYDLYDLGEFDQKGSVPTKYGTKEEYLAAVRALQGQGLAVLADVVLNHRMGADACEQVDAEACDPGDRRRETGPEAPISAWTKFTFPGRGGKYSAFQWNHTHFDGVDWDDRARKKGVFQFEGKSWDG
;
A
#
# COMPACT_ATOMS: atom_id res chain seq x y z
N MET A 1 12.29 21.51 -26.13
CA MET A 1 11.88 20.47 -25.15
C MET A 1 10.49 20.03 -25.55
N GLN A 2 10.26 18.75 -25.84
CA GLN A 2 8.90 18.26 -26.17
C GLN A 2 8.04 18.33 -24.89
N PRO A 3 6.78 18.81 -24.99
CA PRO A 3 5.89 18.86 -23.85
C PRO A 3 5.65 17.45 -23.30
N LYS A 4 5.70 17.30 -21.97
CA LYS A 4 5.44 16.03 -21.31
C LYS A 4 3.98 15.98 -20.90
N THR A 5 3.25 14.95 -21.36
CA THR A 5 1.86 14.70 -20.98
C THR A 5 1.78 13.39 -20.22
N LEU A 6 1.43 13.48 -18.92
CA LEU A 6 1.29 12.34 -18.05
C LEU A 6 -0.20 12.00 -17.87
N LEU A 7 -0.52 10.72 -18.00
CA LEU A 7 -1.85 10.19 -17.71
C LEU A 7 -1.81 9.41 -16.38
N GLN A 8 -2.66 9.78 -15.42
CA GLN A 8 -3.02 8.90 -14.31
C GLN A 8 -3.97 7.82 -14.86
N TYR A 9 -3.47 6.59 -14.98
CA TYR A 9 -4.20 5.48 -15.61
C TYR A 9 -4.99 4.67 -14.58
N PHE A 10 -5.62 5.33 -13.63
CA PHE A 10 -6.49 4.70 -12.63
C PHE A 10 -7.42 5.74 -11.98
N GLU A 11 -8.46 5.23 -11.35
CA GLU A 11 -9.36 5.97 -10.49
C GLU A 11 -9.87 5.06 -9.35
N TRP A 12 -10.52 5.63 -8.35
CA TRP A 12 -10.85 4.94 -7.11
C TRP A 12 -11.82 3.76 -7.29
N TYR A 13 -12.78 3.91 -8.21
CA TYR A 13 -13.89 2.96 -8.40
C TYR A 13 -13.65 1.94 -9.52
N LEU A 14 -12.42 1.77 -9.98
CA LEU A 14 -12.08 0.70 -10.91
C LEU A 14 -12.59 -0.66 -10.41
N PRO A 15 -13.10 -1.53 -11.30
CA PRO A 15 -13.59 -2.84 -10.89
C PRO A 15 -12.48 -3.70 -10.27
N ALA A 16 -12.84 -4.51 -9.27
CA ALA A 16 -11.94 -5.48 -8.65
C ALA A 16 -11.92 -6.81 -9.45
N ASP A 17 -11.72 -6.71 -10.76
CA ASP A 17 -11.77 -7.85 -11.70
C ASP A 17 -10.38 -8.45 -12.00
N ALA A 18 -9.31 -7.89 -11.43
CA ALA A 18 -7.92 -8.23 -11.70
C ALA A 18 -7.52 -8.08 -13.19
N GLY A 19 -8.22 -7.22 -13.94
CA GLY A 19 -8.00 -7.05 -15.38
C GLY A 19 -7.31 -5.75 -15.79
N HIS A 20 -6.96 -4.90 -14.83
CA HIS A 20 -6.46 -3.54 -15.13
C HIS A 20 -5.12 -3.57 -15.87
N TRP A 21 -4.20 -4.45 -15.47
CA TRP A 21 -2.90 -4.57 -16.13
C TRP A 21 -3.03 -5.04 -17.59
N LYS A 22 -3.96 -5.95 -17.87
CA LYS A 22 -4.26 -6.37 -19.25
C LYS A 22 -4.80 -5.22 -20.09
N ARG A 23 -5.69 -4.40 -19.51
CA ARG A 23 -6.20 -3.19 -20.18
C ARG A 23 -5.09 -2.18 -20.45
N ALA A 24 -4.19 -1.94 -19.48
CA ALA A 24 -3.06 -1.05 -19.65
C ALA A 24 -2.13 -1.50 -20.79
N ALA A 25 -1.82 -2.79 -20.84
CA ALA A 25 -1.01 -3.37 -21.92
C ALA A 25 -1.68 -3.19 -23.30
N ALA A 26 -2.98 -3.49 -23.39
CA ALA A 26 -3.75 -3.37 -24.64
C ALA A 26 -3.86 -1.92 -25.13
N HIS A 27 -3.93 -0.95 -24.22
CA HIS A 27 -4.05 0.47 -24.56
C HIS A 27 -2.73 1.17 -24.89
N ALA A 28 -1.58 0.53 -24.71
CA ALA A 28 -0.26 1.16 -24.81
C ALA A 28 -0.05 1.93 -26.14
N ALA A 29 -0.36 1.32 -27.29
CA ALA A 29 -0.22 1.97 -28.60
C ALA A 29 -1.18 3.16 -28.75
N HIS A 30 -2.44 3.02 -28.31
CA HIS A 30 -3.43 4.08 -28.37
C HIS A 30 -3.02 5.31 -27.52
N LEU A 31 -2.51 5.07 -26.30
CA LEU A 31 -2.02 6.14 -25.43
C LEU A 31 -0.87 6.92 -26.07
N ARG A 32 0.05 6.22 -26.72
CA ARG A 32 1.14 6.86 -27.44
C ARG A 32 0.63 7.70 -28.63
N GLN A 33 -0.31 7.17 -29.42
CA GLN A 33 -0.94 7.87 -30.54
C GLN A 33 -1.71 9.11 -30.08
N ALA A 34 -2.35 9.05 -28.91
CA ALA A 34 -3.06 10.18 -28.30
C ALA A 34 -2.14 11.29 -27.76
N GLY A 35 -0.81 11.10 -27.85
CA GLY A 35 0.18 12.11 -27.46
C GLY A 35 0.68 12.04 -26.01
N PHE A 36 0.31 11.02 -25.26
CA PHE A 36 0.89 10.83 -23.94
C PHE A 36 2.38 10.45 -24.02
N THR A 37 3.14 10.90 -23.05
CA THR A 37 4.58 10.62 -22.93
C THR A 37 4.90 9.82 -21.66
N GLY A 38 3.97 9.72 -20.74
CA GLY A 38 4.09 8.94 -19.51
C GLY A 38 2.74 8.47 -18.97
N VAL A 39 2.79 7.40 -18.20
CA VAL A 39 1.63 6.77 -17.56
C VAL A 39 1.95 6.52 -16.09
N TRP A 40 1.10 7.00 -15.20
CA TRP A 40 1.15 6.74 -13.78
C TRP A 40 0.18 5.60 -13.46
N LEU A 41 0.74 4.47 -13.04
CA LEU A 41 0.01 3.27 -12.66
C LEU A 41 -0.29 3.29 -11.14
N PRO A 42 -1.42 2.70 -10.71
CA PRO A 42 -1.76 2.60 -9.29
C PRO A 42 -0.77 1.69 -8.53
N PRO A 43 -0.80 1.69 -7.18
CA PRO A 43 0.03 0.80 -6.40
C PRO A 43 -0.18 -0.67 -6.80
N ALA A 44 0.90 -1.35 -7.17
CA ALA A 44 0.83 -2.72 -7.71
C ALA A 44 0.91 -3.80 -6.63
N TYR A 45 1.30 -3.45 -5.39
CA TYR A 45 1.52 -4.38 -4.30
C TYR A 45 0.22 -4.76 -3.57
N LYS A 46 0.30 -5.83 -2.75
CA LYS A 46 -0.82 -6.35 -1.98
C LYS A 46 -1.27 -5.37 -0.91
N GLY A 47 -2.55 -5.03 -0.93
CA GLY A 47 -3.21 -4.23 0.09
C GLY A 47 -3.92 -5.08 1.14
N ALA A 48 -4.30 -4.44 2.25
CA ALA A 48 -4.96 -5.06 3.41
C ALA A 48 -6.32 -5.71 3.07
N ALA A 49 -7.06 -5.14 2.11
CA ALA A 49 -8.33 -5.69 1.62
C ALA A 49 -8.15 -6.67 0.45
N GLY A 50 -6.93 -7.17 0.21
CA GLY A 50 -6.65 -8.16 -0.84
C GLY A 50 -7.08 -7.66 -2.22
N ARG A 51 -7.92 -8.47 -2.91
CA ARG A 51 -8.42 -8.14 -4.24
C ARG A 51 -9.27 -6.86 -4.31
N ASN A 52 -9.81 -6.39 -3.20
CA ASN A 52 -10.64 -5.19 -3.18
C ASN A 52 -9.86 -3.91 -2.84
N ASP A 53 -8.57 -4.04 -2.45
CA ASP A 53 -7.76 -2.91 -2.07
C ASP A 53 -7.35 -2.07 -3.28
N VAL A 54 -7.55 -0.76 -3.19
CA VAL A 54 -7.10 0.20 -4.22
C VAL A 54 -5.57 0.41 -4.21
N GLY A 55 -4.85 -0.24 -3.29
CA GLY A 55 -3.40 -0.20 -3.14
C GLY A 55 -2.89 0.73 -2.04
N TYR A 56 -3.76 1.59 -1.50
CA TYR A 56 -3.37 2.52 -0.41
C TYR A 56 -3.52 1.91 0.98
N GLY A 57 -4.14 0.73 1.13
CA GLY A 57 -4.09 -0.07 2.34
C GLY A 57 -2.86 -0.97 2.37
N VAL A 58 -1.68 -0.40 2.51
CA VAL A 58 -0.38 -1.06 2.27
C VAL A 58 -0.14 -2.24 3.19
N TYR A 59 -0.16 -3.46 2.65
CA TYR A 59 0.17 -4.67 3.41
C TYR A 59 1.57 -5.20 3.09
N ASP A 60 1.83 -5.68 1.87
CA ASP A 60 3.12 -6.28 1.50
C ASP A 60 3.66 -5.70 0.19
N LEU A 61 4.70 -4.85 0.29
CA LEU A 61 5.36 -4.21 -0.86
C LEU A 61 6.08 -5.20 -1.79
N TYR A 62 6.37 -6.41 -1.32
CA TYR A 62 7.03 -7.46 -2.12
C TYR A 62 6.04 -8.41 -2.82
N ASP A 63 4.73 -8.28 -2.54
CA ASP A 63 3.71 -9.07 -3.19
C ASP A 63 2.97 -8.25 -4.26
N LEU A 64 3.36 -8.38 -5.49
CA LEU A 64 2.73 -7.71 -6.63
C LEU A 64 1.54 -8.50 -7.23
N GLY A 65 0.89 -9.34 -6.44
CA GLY A 65 -0.15 -10.26 -6.91
C GLY A 65 0.43 -11.62 -7.31
N GLU A 66 1.37 -12.14 -6.50
CA GLU A 66 2.06 -13.42 -6.70
C GLU A 66 1.72 -14.44 -5.61
N PHE A 67 1.41 -13.97 -4.40
CA PHE A 67 1.19 -14.82 -3.23
C PHE A 67 -0.26 -14.78 -2.77
N ASP A 68 -0.75 -15.91 -2.25
CA ASP A 68 -2.06 -15.95 -1.60
C ASP A 68 -1.97 -15.28 -0.23
N GLN A 69 -2.31 -14.00 -0.20
CA GLN A 69 -2.32 -13.17 0.99
C GLN A 69 -3.59 -12.30 0.99
N LYS A 70 -4.14 -12.06 2.18
CA LYS A 70 -5.37 -11.28 2.35
C LYS A 70 -6.54 -11.80 1.48
N GLY A 71 -6.60 -13.15 1.35
CA GLY A 71 -7.67 -13.86 0.65
C GLY A 71 -7.62 -13.80 -0.87
N SER A 72 -6.49 -13.45 -1.47
CA SER A 72 -6.35 -13.48 -2.93
C SER A 72 -4.89 -13.60 -3.38
N VAL A 73 -4.67 -14.25 -4.54
CA VAL A 73 -3.38 -14.17 -5.23
C VAL A 73 -3.26 -12.86 -6.00
N PRO A 74 -4.17 -12.49 -6.94
CA PRO A 74 -4.06 -11.21 -7.62
C PRO A 74 -4.37 -10.05 -6.69
N THR A 75 -3.81 -8.87 -6.99
CA THR A 75 -4.30 -7.60 -6.47
C THR A 75 -5.59 -7.20 -7.18
N LYS A 76 -6.20 -6.07 -6.81
CA LYS A 76 -7.33 -5.47 -7.53
C LYS A 76 -7.07 -5.35 -9.03
N TYR A 77 -5.83 -5.13 -9.41
CA TYR A 77 -5.41 -4.75 -10.74
C TYR A 77 -4.87 -5.90 -11.59
N GLY A 78 -4.50 -7.04 -10.97
CA GLY A 78 -3.99 -8.23 -11.66
C GLY A 78 -2.85 -8.92 -10.93
N THR A 79 -2.19 -9.83 -11.65
CA THR A 79 -1.01 -10.57 -11.16
C THR A 79 0.29 -9.80 -11.44
N LYS A 80 1.38 -10.23 -10.83
CA LYS A 80 2.73 -9.72 -11.06
C LYS A 80 3.16 -9.83 -12.53
N GLU A 81 2.90 -10.99 -13.15
CA GLU A 81 3.26 -11.21 -14.55
C GLU A 81 2.52 -10.25 -15.48
N GLU A 82 1.23 -10.00 -15.20
CA GLU A 82 0.41 -9.06 -15.95
C GLU A 82 0.87 -7.61 -15.74
N TYR A 83 1.26 -7.25 -14.51
CA TYR A 83 1.86 -5.94 -14.22
C TYR A 83 3.15 -5.71 -15.02
N LEU A 84 4.08 -6.68 -14.96
CA LEU A 84 5.33 -6.58 -15.71
C LEU A 84 5.11 -6.57 -17.22
N ALA A 85 4.11 -7.29 -17.72
CA ALA A 85 3.73 -7.24 -19.14
C ALA A 85 3.18 -5.87 -19.54
N ALA A 86 2.33 -5.25 -18.69
CA ALA A 86 1.83 -3.90 -18.90
C ALA A 86 2.96 -2.86 -18.95
N VAL A 87 3.89 -2.92 -18.00
CA VAL A 87 5.07 -2.04 -17.97
C VAL A 87 5.88 -2.18 -19.26
N ARG A 88 6.19 -3.42 -19.69
CA ARG A 88 6.92 -3.67 -20.96
C ARG A 88 6.16 -3.16 -22.18
N ALA A 89 4.86 -3.35 -22.25
CA ALA A 89 4.04 -2.88 -23.36
C ALA A 89 4.05 -1.36 -23.47
N LEU A 90 3.87 -0.66 -22.35
CA LEU A 90 3.91 0.81 -22.28
C LEU A 90 5.29 1.35 -22.67
N GLN A 91 6.35 0.79 -22.09
CA GLN A 91 7.74 1.17 -22.42
C GLN A 91 8.11 0.87 -23.87
N GLY A 92 7.61 -0.25 -24.43
CA GLY A 92 7.78 -0.61 -25.84
C GLY A 92 7.17 0.41 -26.81
N GLN A 93 6.20 1.20 -26.38
CA GLN A 93 5.64 2.33 -27.13
C GLN A 93 6.35 3.67 -26.81
N GLY A 94 7.44 3.65 -26.06
CA GLY A 94 8.18 4.86 -25.68
C GLY A 94 7.48 5.71 -24.62
N LEU A 95 6.56 5.13 -23.84
CA LEU A 95 5.93 5.78 -22.69
C LEU A 95 6.77 5.57 -21.43
N ALA A 96 7.01 6.64 -20.68
CA ALA A 96 7.53 6.52 -19.32
C ALA A 96 6.45 5.89 -18.40
N VAL A 97 6.88 5.00 -17.50
CA VAL A 97 5.96 4.38 -16.53
C VAL A 97 6.36 4.83 -15.12
N LEU A 98 5.39 5.40 -14.40
CA LEU A 98 5.53 5.79 -13.00
C LEU A 98 4.76 4.78 -12.16
N ALA A 99 5.45 4.17 -11.20
CA ALA A 99 4.85 3.30 -10.20
C ALA A 99 4.49 4.12 -8.95
N ASP A 100 3.26 3.95 -8.47
CA ASP A 100 2.84 4.51 -7.19
C ASP A 100 3.36 3.63 -6.05
N VAL A 101 4.06 4.23 -5.09
CA VAL A 101 4.60 3.51 -3.93
C VAL A 101 4.34 4.31 -2.66
N VAL A 102 3.57 3.74 -1.74
CA VAL A 102 3.31 4.33 -0.43
C VAL A 102 4.26 3.74 0.60
N LEU A 103 5.08 4.58 1.20
CA LEU A 103 6.05 4.21 2.24
C LEU A 103 5.70 4.75 3.63
N ASN A 104 4.69 5.62 3.70
CA ASN A 104 4.33 6.37 4.91
C ASN A 104 3.63 5.52 5.98
N HIS A 105 2.86 4.51 5.60
CA HIS A 105 2.04 3.74 6.53
C HIS A 105 1.87 2.28 6.11
N ARG A 106 1.34 1.48 7.02
CA ARG A 106 0.95 0.08 6.80
C ARG A 106 -0.46 -0.17 7.31
N MET A 107 -1.15 -1.14 6.70
CA MET A 107 -2.48 -1.59 7.10
C MET A 107 -2.59 -3.11 7.03
N GLY A 108 -3.52 -3.69 7.83
CA GLY A 108 -3.83 -5.11 7.76
C GLY A 108 -2.76 -6.02 8.35
N ALA A 109 -2.14 -5.63 9.45
CA ALA A 109 -1.19 -6.48 10.19
C ALA A 109 -1.77 -7.89 10.46
N ASP A 110 -0.89 -8.87 10.64
CA ASP A 110 -1.27 -10.27 10.85
C ASP A 110 -1.61 -10.56 12.31
N ALA A 111 -1.08 -9.76 13.25
CA ALA A 111 -1.39 -9.86 14.68
C ALA A 111 -1.19 -8.54 15.42
N CYS A 112 -1.81 -8.47 16.63
CA CYS A 112 -1.59 -7.40 17.59
C CYS A 112 -0.35 -7.64 18.44
N GLU A 113 0.18 -6.54 18.98
CA GLU A 113 1.18 -6.51 20.04
C GLU A 113 0.67 -5.62 21.18
N GLN A 114 1.09 -5.91 22.40
CA GLN A 114 0.88 -5.01 23.54
C GLN A 114 2.01 -3.99 23.54
N VAL A 115 1.64 -2.70 23.56
CA VAL A 115 2.59 -1.59 23.50
C VAL A 115 2.08 -0.49 24.42
N ASP A 116 2.97 0.15 25.16
CA ASP A 116 2.63 1.34 25.90
C ASP A 116 2.58 2.54 24.95
N ALA A 117 1.54 3.34 25.08
CA ALA A 117 1.27 4.45 24.19
C ALA A 117 0.50 5.58 24.87
N GLU A 118 0.69 6.78 24.39
CA GLU A 118 -0.02 7.99 24.80
C GLU A 118 -1.07 8.36 23.76
N ALA A 119 -2.27 8.71 24.24
CA ALA A 119 -3.28 9.24 23.35
C ALA A 119 -2.94 10.68 22.97
N CYS A 120 -2.98 10.98 21.67
CA CYS A 120 -2.71 12.31 21.13
C CYS A 120 -3.96 12.94 20.52
N ASP A 121 -3.93 14.25 20.38
CA ASP A 121 -4.99 15.02 19.72
C ASP A 121 -4.98 14.73 18.20
N PRO A 122 -6.10 14.32 17.61
CA PRO A 122 -6.16 14.08 16.16
C PRO A 122 -5.88 15.30 15.29
N GLY A 123 -6.07 16.52 15.81
CA GLY A 123 -5.80 17.77 15.11
C GLY A 123 -4.36 18.29 15.28
N ASP A 124 -3.69 17.86 16.35
CA ASP A 124 -2.26 18.10 16.57
C ASP A 124 -1.64 16.90 17.27
N ARG A 125 -1.08 15.98 16.50
CA ARG A 125 -0.52 14.70 16.98
C ARG A 125 0.62 14.85 17.98
N ARG A 126 1.25 16.03 18.08
CA ARG A 126 2.30 16.34 19.06
C ARG A 126 1.76 16.69 20.45
N ARG A 127 0.43 16.85 20.55
CA ARG A 127 -0.23 17.17 21.81
C ARG A 127 -0.80 15.92 22.44
N GLU A 128 -0.19 15.45 23.49
CA GLU A 128 -0.69 14.38 24.34
C GLU A 128 -1.98 14.80 25.03
N THR A 129 -2.94 13.88 25.15
CA THR A 129 -4.27 14.13 25.73
C THR A 129 -4.58 13.23 26.92
N GLY A 130 -3.67 12.33 27.29
CA GLY A 130 -3.80 11.42 28.43
C GLY A 130 -2.47 10.81 28.85
N PRO A 131 -2.43 10.11 29.98
CA PRO A 131 -1.23 9.40 30.41
C PRO A 131 -0.93 8.22 29.50
N GLU A 132 0.32 7.78 29.51
CA GLU A 132 0.75 6.52 28.93
C GLU A 132 -0.04 5.34 29.50
N ALA A 133 -0.48 4.46 28.64
CA ALA A 133 -1.23 3.26 29.01
C ALA A 133 -1.03 2.13 27.97
N PRO A 134 -1.11 0.85 28.38
CA PRO A 134 -0.98 -0.26 27.47
C PRO A 134 -2.20 -0.36 26.53
N ILE A 135 -1.91 -0.40 25.22
CA ILE A 135 -2.87 -0.64 24.15
C ILE A 135 -2.57 -1.96 23.42
N SER A 136 -3.50 -2.41 22.59
CA SER A 136 -3.30 -3.53 21.68
C SER A 136 -3.23 -2.99 20.25
N ALA A 137 -2.03 -3.00 19.65
CA ALA A 137 -1.75 -2.38 18.35
C ALA A 137 -1.54 -3.43 17.25
N TRP A 138 -2.17 -3.24 16.09
CA TRP A 138 -1.98 -4.06 14.89
C TRP A 138 -0.69 -3.68 14.18
N THR A 139 0.44 -4.24 14.61
CA THR A 139 1.79 -3.88 14.14
C THR A 139 2.63 -5.05 13.67
N LYS A 140 2.17 -6.30 13.91
CA LYS A 140 2.93 -7.49 13.56
C LYS A 140 2.62 -7.93 12.13
N PHE A 141 3.58 -7.74 11.21
CA PHE A 141 3.48 -8.16 9.81
C PHE A 141 4.49 -9.28 9.57
N THR A 142 4.00 -10.49 9.36
CA THR A 142 4.81 -11.70 9.18
C THR A 142 4.77 -12.24 7.74
N PHE A 143 3.81 -11.78 6.93
CA PHE A 143 3.65 -12.14 5.52
C PHE A 143 3.64 -13.65 5.28
N PRO A 144 2.73 -14.41 5.93
CA PRO A 144 2.78 -15.87 5.94
C PRO A 144 2.64 -16.48 4.54
N GLY A 145 1.81 -15.91 3.67
CA GLY A 145 1.63 -16.41 2.30
C GLY A 145 2.86 -16.22 1.41
N ARG A 146 3.72 -15.24 1.72
CA ARG A 146 4.98 -15.03 0.99
C ARG A 146 6.11 -15.93 1.51
N GLY A 147 6.06 -16.36 2.75
CA GLY A 147 7.02 -17.32 3.32
C GLY A 147 8.49 -16.85 3.27
N GLY A 148 8.74 -15.55 3.41
CA GLY A 148 10.10 -14.99 3.37
C GLY A 148 10.70 -14.80 1.97
N LYS A 149 10.02 -15.18 0.87
CA LYS A 149 10.49 -14.93 -0.51
C LYS A 149 10.70 -13.43 -0.74
N TYR A 150 11.79 -13.04 -1.36
CA TYR A 150 12.30 -11.69 -1.62
C TYR A 150 12.80 -10.95 -0.37
N SER A 151 12.27 -11.19 0.82
CA SER A 151 12.72 -10.58 2.07
C SER A 151 12.21 -11.39 3.26
N ALA A 152 13.09 -11.72 4.19
CA ALA A 152 12.72 -12.34 5.48
C ALA A 152 12.33 -11.30 6.53
N PHE A 153 12.40 -10.00 6.20
CA PHE A 153 12.08 -8.93 7.13
C PHE A 153 10.61 -8.95 7.52
N GLN A 154 10.36 -8.83 8.83
CA GLN A 154 9.03 -8.73 9.43
C GLN A 154 8.92 -7.41 10.21
N TRP A 155 7.73 -6.84 10.22
CA TRP A 155 7.48 -5.62 11.00
C TRP A 155 6.91 -5.98 12.37
N ASN A 156 7.23 -5.14 13.34
CA ASN A 156 6.65 -5.13 14.68
C ASN A 156 6.52 -3.68 15.16
N HIS A 157 5.98 -3.46 16.38
CA HIS A 157 5.75 -2.12 16.91
C HIS A 157 6.97 -1.20 16.88
N THR A 158 8.20 -1.73 17.00
CA THR A 158 9.41 -0.89 17.04
C THR A 158 9.69 -0.13 15.74
N HIS A 159 9.03 -0.53 14.63
CA HIS A 159 9.16 0.08 13.31
C HIS A 159 8.08 1.14 13.02
N PHE A 160 7.25 1.46 13.98
CA PHE A 160 6.16 2.43 13.86
C PHE A 160 6.25 3.47 14.95
N ASP A 161 5.74 4.66 14.68
CA ASP A 161 5.67 5.74 15.68
C ASP A 161 4.37 5.69 16.45
N GLY A 162 3.34 5.04 15.91
CA GLY A 162 2.06 4.87 16.56
C GLY A 162 1.00 4.24 15.66
N VAL A 163 -0.23 4.21 16.15
CA VAL A 163 -1.40 3.66 15.45
C VAL A 163 -2.63 4.55 15.64
N ASP A 164 -3.64 4.35 14.80
CA ASP A 164 -4.93 5.04 14.87
C ASP A 164 -6.06 4.21 15.51
N TRP A 165 -5.72 3.01 16.03
CA TRP A 165 -6.67 2.08 16.61
C TRP A 165 -6.06 1.32 17.80
N ASP A 166 -6.79 1.32 18.95
CA ASP A 166 -6.54 0.41 20.06
C ASP A 166 -7.52 -0.76 20.00
N ASP A 167 -7.02 -1.96 19.72
CA ASP A 167 -7.86 -3.16 19.59
C ASP A 167 -8.38 -3.66 20.95
N ARG A 168 -7.66 -3.41 22.03
CA ARG A 168 -8.08 -3.75 23.40
C ARG A 168 -9.31 -2.96 23.82
N ALA A 169 -9.29 -1.65 23.60
CA ALA A 169 -10.39 -0.76 23.93
C ALA A 169 -11.45 -0.65 22.82
N ARG A 170 -11.20 -1.23 21.65
CA ARG A 170 -12.02 -1.08 20.43
C ARG A 170 -12.25 0.39 20.06
N LYS A 171 -11.22 1.20 20.19
CA LYS A 171 -11.30 2.66 20.10
C LYS A 171 -10.41 3.20 18.99
N LYS A 172 -11.01 4.07 18.16
CA LYS A 172 -10.27 4.89 17.21
C LYS A 172 -9.66 6.09 17.94
N GLY A 173 -8.42 6.43 17.59
CA GLY A 173 -7.69 7.57 18.17
C GLY A 173 -6.37 7.76 17.46
N VAL A 174 -5.51 8.59 18.01
CA VAL A 174 -4.09 8.69 17.64
C VAL A 174 -3.31 8.27 18.88
N PHE A 175 -2.55 7.18 18.77
CA PHE A 175 -1.80 6.60 19.86
C PHE A 175 -0.33 6.57 19.49
N GLN A 176 0.48 7.41 20.13
CA GLN A 176 1.92 7.47 19.97
C GLN A 176 2.56 6.43 20.86
N PHE A 177 3.46 5.62 20.33
CA PHE A 177 4.17 4.62 21.10
C PHE A 177 5.23 5.25 22.01
N GLU A 178 5.49 4.61 23.16
CA GLU A 178 6.51 5.04 24.11
C GLU A 178 7.86 5.27 23.41
N GLY A 179 8.48 6.41 23.70
CA GLY A 179 9.79 6.80 23.16
C GLY A 179 9.80 7.14 21.68
N LYS A 180 8.64 7.31 21.06
CA LYS A 180 8.49 7.76 19.66
C LYS A 180 8.02 9.21 19.60
N SER A 181 8.15 9.83 18.42
CA SER A 181 7.63 11.17 18.16
C SER A 181 7.01 11.26 16.77
N TRP A 182 6.01 12.12 16.63
CA TRP A 182 5.47 12.48 15.32
C TRP A 182 6.32 13.63 14.75
N ASP A 183 7.27 13.30 13.90
CA ASP A 183 8.09 14.30 13.21
C ASP A 183 7.38 14.79 11.94
N GLY A 184 6.77 15.94 12.05
CA GLY A 184 6.20 16.67 10.92
C GLY A 184 4.72 16.54 10.74
#